data_c95fff29f514faf02445f862d3f6b903
#
_entry.id   c95fff29f514faf02445f862d3f6b903
#
_cell.length_a   1.000
_cell.length_b   1.000
_cell.length_c   1.000
_cell.angle_alpha   90.00
_cell.angle_beta   90.00
_cell.angle_gamma   90.00
#
_symmetry.space_group_name_H-M   'P 1'
#
loop_
_entity.id
_entity.type
_entity.pdbx_description
1 polymer ?
#
loop_
_entity_poly.entity_id
_entity_poly.type
_entity_poly.pdbx_seq_one_letter_code
_entity_poly.pdbx_strand_id
1 'polypeptide(L)'
;MVIFNFQFSIFNSTRRELCRLTSRRLYFVAAVVLPLFLLWFMCTIFGSGQMRHLPIGVVDADNTATSRHIVRSIAAVPTFALTAHYADEAEARQAVQRKVIYGYLSIPPHFEADRLCGRDATLCYSYHYALLAVGGEVMSGFEQALIPVRMAPIVDQAVALGSSEGEITQFLLPLTAADHALYNPSLDYSVYLSLPIYYIMFQILVLLVTLYAIGCEARDGTSAAWLASARGNILVALSGKLLPYTVLFIIEALLANAVFFHWLHIPMGGSAWLFALATVLFVLATQAVAVILYALFPTLSIIISVVSMVGSLGATLSGLTFPLSAMSPVVQWTAHLFPVRHFTQAMQCMLYTDGGLSACYPSLISLCLFVPVALVLLKRISV
;
A
#
# COMPACT_ATOMS: atom_id res chain seq x y z
N MET A 1 34.11 -4.56 -35.63
CA MET A 1 33.80 -3.19 -36.06
C MET A 1 32.35 -2.77 -35.85
N VAL A 2 31.35 -3.61 -36.15
CA VAL A 2 29.90 -3.30 -35.95
C VAL A 2 29.55 -3.11 -34.48
N ILE A 3 30.01 -3.98 -33.59
CA ILE A 3 29.69 -3.95 -32.12
C ILE A 3 30.29 -2.70 -31.46
N PHE A 4 31.52 -2.31 -31.81
CA PHE A 4 32.18 -1.09 -31.30
C PHE A 4 31.44 0.19 -31.68
N ASN A 5 30.94 0.22 -32.92
CA ASN A 5 30.15 1.34 -33.43
C ASN A 5 28.77 1.45 -32.79
N PHE A 6 28.17 0.31 -32.34
CA PHE A 6 26.89 0.25 -31.66
C PHE A 6 27.00 0.81 -30.22
N GLN A 7 28.05 0.41 -29.49
CA GLN A 7 28.33 0.91 -28.15
C GLN A 7 28.58 2.42 -28.13
N PHE A 8 29.34 2.94 -29.11
CA PHE A 8 29.63 4.37 -29.23
C PHE A 8 28.37 5.21 -29.50
N SER A 9 27.43 4.70 -30.29
CA SER A 9 26.16 5.37 -30.58
C SER A 9 25.24 5.41 -29.35
N ILE A 10 25.14 4.31 -28.58
CA ILE A 10 24.42 4.30 -27.33
C ILE A 10 25.03 5.29 -26.33
N PHE A 11 26.36 5.28 -26.19
CA PHE A 11 27.07 6.19 -25.29
C PHE A 11 26.82 7.67 -25.59
N ASN A 12 26.84 8.06 -26.85
CA ASN A 12 26.57 9.44 -27.26
C ASN A 12 25.12 9.86 -26.97
N SER A 13 24.15 8.96 -27.23
CA SER A 13 22.74 9.19 -26.91
C SER A 13 22.53 9.33 -25.40
N THR A 14 23.14 8.44 -24.62
CA THR A 14 23.09 8.45 -23.14
C THR A 14 23.68 9.74 -22.56
N ARG A 15 24.84 10.16 -23.06
CA ARG A 15 25.48 11.42 -22.63
C ARG A 15 24.61 12.65 -22.94
N ARG A 16 23.98 12.68 -24.09
CA ARG A 16 23.03 13.74 -24.46
C ARG A 16 21.86 13.82 -23.50
N GLU A 17 21.29 12.67 -23.12
CA GLU A 17 20.17 12.62 -22.19
C GLU A 17 20.58 12.95 -20.74
N LEU A 18 21.75 12.54 -20.29
CA LEU A 18 22.31 12.98 -19.01
C LEU A 18 22.49 14.50 -18.95
N CYS A 19 22.98 15.11 -19.99
CA CYS A 19 23.08 16.58 -20.08
C CYS A 19 21.69 17.23 -20.07
N ARG A 20 20.67 16.64 -20.71
CA ARG A 20 19.28 17.10 -20.64
C ARG A 20 18.70 16.99 -19.24
N LEU A 21 18.90 15.84 -18.58
CA LEU A 21 18.43 15.59 -17.22
C LEU A 21 18.96 16.66 -16.25
N THR A 22 20.24 17.02 -16.38
CA THR A 22 20.88 17.99 -15.49
C THR A 22 20.59 19.45 -15.86
N SER A 23 20.41 19.75 -17.16
CA SER A 23 20.23 21.13 -17.64
C SER A 23 18.78 21.63 -17.58
N ARG A 24 17.80 20.74 -17.73
CA ARG A 24 16.38 21.11 -17.71
C ARG A 24 15.77 20.81 -16.35
N ARG A 25 15.46 21.84 -15.57
CA ARG A 25 14.90 21.76 -14.20
C ARG A 25 13.69 20.81 -14.12
N LEU A 26 12.79 20.84 -15.10
CA LEU A 26 11.59 20.00 -15.12
C LEU A 26 11.94 18.50 -15.13
N TYR A 27 12.92 18.09 -15.94
CA TYR A 27 13.36 16.69 -15.99
C TYR A 27 13.98 16.25 -14.66
N PHE A 28 14.85 17.09 -14.10
CA PHE A 28 15.49 16.80 -12.83
C PHE A 28 14.47 16.66 -11.70
N VAL A 29 13.53 17.61 -11.61
CA VAL A 29 12.47 17.56 -10.59
C VAL A 29 11.59 16.31 -10.76
N ALA A 30 11.14 16.02 -11.99
CA ALA A 30 10.25 14.90 -12.24
C ALA A 30 10.92 13.52 -12.07
N ALA A 31 12.18 13.40 -12.44
CA ALA A 31 12.89 12.13 -12.44
C ALA A 31 13.67 11.85 -11.15
N VAL A 32 14.02 12.87 -10.35
CA VAL A 32 14.82 12.71 -9.14
C VAL A 32 14.08 13.21 -7.91
N VAL A 33 13.62 14.48 -7.94
CA VAL A 33 13.06 15.10 -6.73
C VAL A 33 11.73 14.50 -6.35
N LEU A 34 10.84 14.26 -7.32
CA LEU A 34 9.50 13.73 -7.04
C LEU A 34 9.52 12.29 -6.50
N PRO A 35 10.29 11.32 -7.04
CA PRO A 35 10.38 9.99 -6.46
C PRO A 35 10.97 9.99 -5.04
N LEU A 36 12.01 10.78 -4.79
CA LEU A 36 12.60 10.91 -3.46
C LEU A 36 11.66 11.61 -2.48
N PHE A 37 10.94 12.64 -2.93
CA PHE A 37 9.89 13.28 -2.14
C PHE A 37 8.76 12.31 -1.82
N LEU A 38 8.34 11.48 -2.78
CA LEU A 38 7.33 10.44 -2.58
C LEU A 38 7.78 9.43 -1.51
N LEU A 39 9.05 9.02 -1.57
CA LEU A 39 9.62 8.12 -0.57
C LEU A 39 9.60 8.75 0.83
N TRP A 40 10.10 9.97 0.95
CA TRP A 40 10.08 10.72 2.21
C TRP A 40 8.64 10.89 2.74
N PHE A 41 7.70 11.26 1.85
CA PHE A 41 6.31 11.45 2.19
C PHE A 41 5.65 10.15 2.71
N MET A 42 5.92 9.01 2.06
CA MET A 42 5.44 7.70 2.54
C MET A 42 6.01 7.35 3.92
N CYS A 43 7.30 7.60 4.15
CA CYS A 43 7.92 7.40 5.47
C CYS A 43 7.30 8.30 6.54
N THR A 44 6.89 9.52 6.19
CA THR A 44 6.26 10.45 7.14
C THR A 44 4.84 10.01 7.49
N ILE A 45 4.05 9.57 6.51
CA ILE A 45 2.67 9.13 6.75
C ILE A 45 2.62 7.83 7.54
N PHE A 46 3.43 6.85 7.14
CA PHE A 46 3.38 5.49 7.69
C PHE A 46 4.41 5.24 8.80
N GLY A 47 5.20 6.24 9.19
CA GLY A 47 6.29 6.08 10.14
C GLY A 47 5.86 5.66 11.55
N SER A 48 4.61 5.94 11.95
CA SER A 48 4.03 5.48 13.22
C SER A 48 3.52 4.04 13.18
N GLY A 49 3.35 3.48 11.98
CA GLY A 49 2.90 2.11 11.73
C GLY A 49 1.46 1.84 12.15
N GLN A 50 1.17 1.97 13.43
CA GLN A 50 -0.16 1.76 14.01
C GLN A 50 -0.89 3.09 14.23
N MET A 51 -2.20 3.06 14.03
CA MET A 51 -3.05 4.17 14.44
C MET A 51 -3.19 4.15 15.96
N ARG A 52 -2.64 5.17 16.61
CA ARG A 52 -2.71 5.35 18.07
C ARG A 52 -3.47 6.62 18.41
N HIS A 53 -4.03 6.64 19.63
CA HIS A 53 -4.74 7.81 20.17
C HIS A 53 -5.93 8.24 19.30
N LEU A 54 -6.69 7.26 18.75
CA LEU A 54 -7.92 7.55 18.04
C LEU A 54 -8.94 8.13 19.03
N PRO A 55 -9.51 9.32 18.78
CA PRO A 55 -10.48 9.92 19.66
C PRO A 55 -11.76 9.09 19.72
N ILE A 56 -12.12 8.68 20.91
CA ILE A 56 -13.36 7.97 21.23
C ILE A 56 -14.13 8.66 22.35
N GLY A 57 -15.43 8.39 22.43
CA GLY A 57 -16.30 8.88 23.47
C GLY A 57 -16.89 7.76 24.34
N VAL A 58 -17.46 8.15 25.47
CA VAL A 58 -18.21 7.26 26.35
C VAL A 58 -19.53 7.94 26.73
N VAL A 59 -20.62 7.16 26.72
CA VAL A 59 -21.92 7.48 27.29
C VAL A 59 -22.10 6.54 28.46
N ASP A 60 -21.94 7.04 29.70
CA ASP A 60 -22.12 6.25 30.93
C ASP A 60 -23.39 6.70 31.65
N ALA A 61 -24.48 5.94 31.45
CA ALA A 61 -25.75 6.20 32.10
C ALA A 61 -25.90 5.43 33.45
N ASP A 62 -24.95 4.52 33.74
CA ASP A 62 -24.97 3.70 34.98
C ASP A 62 -24.26 4.40 36.14
N ASN A 63 -23.13 5.09 35.88
CA ASN A 63 -22.34 5.82 36.87
C ASN A 63 -21.88 5.02 38.09
N THR A 64 -21.70 3.70 37.95
CA THR A 64 -21.35 2.77 39.02
C THR A 64 -19.85 2.54 39.14
N ALA A 65 -19.43 1.69 40.09
CA ALA A 65 -18.04 1.25 40.20
C ALA A 65 -17.64 0.40 38.98
N THR A 66 -18.54 -0.44 38.51
CA THR A 66 -18.35 -1.33 37.36
C THR A 66 -18.21 -0.52 36.07
N SER A 67 -19.09 0.48 35.84
CA SER A 67 -19.02 1.31 34.65
C SER A 67 -17.67 2.09 34.56
N ARG A 68 -17.25 2.66 35.69
CA ARG A 68 -15.94 3.34 35.79
C ARG A 68 -14.75 2.40 35.54
N HIS A 69 -14.86 1.12 35.95
CA HIS A 69 -13.83 0.13 35.64
C HIS A 69 -13.76 -0.13 34.13
N ILE A 70 -14.91 -0.31 33.48
CA ILE A 70 -15.01 -0.51 32.04
C ILE A 70 -14.39 0.68 31.28
N VAL A 71 -14.74 1.91 31.66
CA VAL A 71 -14.19 3.12 31.07
C VAL A 71 -12.67 3.18 31.21
N ARG A 72 -12.13 2.80 32.38
CA ARG A 72 -10.68 2.73 32.57
C ARG A 72 -10.02 1.66 31.72
N SER A 73 -10.65 0.50 31.55
CA SER A 73 -10.14 -0.57 30.68
C SER A 73 -10.04 -0.10 29.23
N ILE A 74 -11.03 0.65 28.73
CA ILE A 74 -11.01 1.24 27.39
C ILE A 74 -9.94 2.33 27.27
N ALA A 75 -9.81 3.20 28.26
CA ALA A 75 -8.80 4.25 28.27
C ALA A 75 -7.37 3.70 28.35
N ALA A 76 -7.18 2.47 28.82
CA ALA A 76 -5.88 1.80 28.87
C ALA A 76 -5.41 1.22 27.53
N VAL A 77 -6.29 1.11 26.52
CA VAL A 77 -5.92 0.58 25.20
C VAL A 77 -5.13 1.64 24.42
N PRO A 78 -3.91 1.35 23.96
CA PRO A 78 -3.05 2.34 23.30
C PRO A 78 -3.63 2.92 22.00
N THR A 79 -4.56 2.20 21.36
CA THR A 79 -5.25 2.66 20.15
C THR A 79 -6.18 3.85 20.45
N PHE A 80 -6.66 4.00 21.69
CA PHE A 80 -7.68 4.94 22.06
C PHE A 80 -7.16 6.18 22.79
N ALA A 81 -7.77 7.32 22.48
CA ALA A 81 -7.75 8.51 23.31
C ALA A 81 -9.20 8.80 23.73
N LEU A 82 -9.52 8.58 25.01
CA LEU A 82 -10.80 8.95 25.54
C LEU A 82 -10.87 10.50 25.64
N THR A 83 -11.59 11.13 24.72
CA THR A 83 -11.62 12.60 24.59
C THR A 83 -12.82 13.24 25.23
N ALA A 84 -13.96 12.53 25.33
CA ALA A 84 -15.20 13.11 25.83
C ALA A 84 -16.11 12.08 26.49
N HIS A 85 -16.84 12.57 27.50
CA HIS A 85 -18.03 11.92 28.06
C HIS A 85 -19.26 12.64 27.56
N TYR A 86 -20.19 11.91 26.97
CA TYR A 86 -21.43 12.45 26.41
C TYR A 86 -22.61 12.13 27.34
N ALA A 87 -23.60 13.02 27.39
CA ALA A 87 -24.76 12.84 28.23
C ALA A 87 -25.69 11.75 27.67
N ASP A 88 -25.80 11.66 26.35
CA ASP A 88 -26.66 10.69 25.67
C ASP A 88 -26.02 10.17 24.37
N GLU A 89 -26.61 9.12 23.81
CA GLU A 89 -26.17 8.52 22.56
C GLU A 89 -26.40 9.42 21.33
N ALA A 90 -27.37 10.31 21.38
CA ALA A 90 -27.68 11.21 20.26
C ALA A 90 -26.54 12.23 20.09
N GLU A 91 -26.05 12.78 21.20
CA GLU A 91 -24.91 13.67 21.22
C GLU A 91 -23.64 12.96 20.75
N ALA A 92 -23.34 11.76 21.26
CA ALA A 92 -22.20 10.95 20.85
C ALA A 92 -22.25 10.61 19.34
N ARG A 93 -23.44 10.25 18.84
CA ARG A 93 -23.65 9.97 17.41
C ARG A 93 -23.40 11.20 16.54
N GLN A 94 -23.83 12.39 16.97
CA GLN A 94 -23.52 13.62 16.26
C GLN A 94 -22.02 13.92 16.24
N ALA A 95 -21.31 13.63 17.33
CA ALA A 95 -19.85 13.77 17.39
C ALA A 95 -19.14 12.82 16.40
N VAL A 96 -19.62 11.58 16.25
CA VAL A 96 -19.14 10.64 15.22
C VAL A 96 -19.43 11.18 13.82
N GLN A 97 -20.63 11.70 13.56
CA GLN A 97 -20.98 12.28 12.26
C GLN A 97 -20.10 13.48 11.89
N ARG A 98 -19.75 14.30 12.88
CA ARG A 98 -18.82 15.45 12.73
C ARG A 98 -17.34 15.03 12.70
N LYS A 99 -17.02 13.73 12.86
CA LYS A 99 -15.67 13.19 12.95
C LYS A 99 -14.83 13.76 14.10
N VAL A 100 -15.47 14.22 15.16
CA VAL A 100 -14.81 14.64 16.39
C VAL A 100 -14.29 13.41 17.15
N ILE A 101 -15.07 12.33 17.12
CA ILE A 101 -14.71 10.99 17.61
C ILE A 101 -14.96 9.96 16.51
N TYR A 102 -14.28 8.83 16.58
CA TYR A 102 -14.45 7.73 15.62
C TYR A 102 -15.32 6.59 16.14
N GLY A 103 -15.63 6.59 17.41
CA GLY A 103 -16.56 5.66 18.03
C GLY A 103 -16.87 6.04 19.46
N TYR A 104 -17.88 5.39 20.03
CA TYR A 104 -18.23 5.56 21.43
C TYR A 104 -18.74 4.25 22.02
N LEU A 105 -18.51 4.08 23.32
CA LEU A 105 -19.14 3.05 24.14
C LEU A 105 -20.37 3.63 24.83
N SER A 106 -21.48 2.89 24.83
CA SER A 106 -22.68 3.17 25.58
C SER A 106 -22.89 2.12 26.69
N ILE A 107 -22.95 2.59 27.93
CA ILE A 107 -23.26 1.80 29.11
C ILE A 107 -24.68 2.16 29.55
N PRO A 108 -25.65 1.23 29.45
CA PRO A 108 -27.03 1.54 29.77
C PRO A 108 -27.23 1.76 31.28
N PRO A 109 -28.33 2.44 31.69
CA PRO A 109 -28.68 2.58 33.10
C PRO A 109 -28.97 1.22 33.73
N HIS A 110 -28.62 1.06 35.00
CA HIS A 110 -28.79 -0.18 35.79
C HIS A 110 -27.91 -1.35 35.32
N PHE A 111 -26.85 -1.11 34.53
CA PHE A 111 -25.96 -2.15 34.01
C PHE A 111 -25.35 -3.02 35.10
N GLU A 112 -24.83 -2.42 36.18
CA GLU A 112 -24.28 -3.18 37.34
C GLU A 112 -25.34 -3.97 38.06
N ALA A 113 -26.52 -3.39 38.32
CA ALA A 113 -27.62 -4.06 39.00
C ALA A 113 -28.15 -5.26 38.20
N ASP A 114 -28.31 -5.12 36.90
CA ASP A 114 -28.76 -6.21 36.02
C ASP A 114 -27.75 -7.34 35.96
N ARG A 115 -26.48 -7.00 35.88
CA ARG A 115 -25.37 -7.97 35.94
C ARG A 115 -25.38 -8.76 37.26
N LEU A 116 -25.49 -8.08 38.39
CA LEU A 116 -25.51 -8.71 39.71
C LEU A 116 -26.75 -9.59 39.94
N CYS A 117 -27.88 -9.24 39.31
CA CYS A 117 -29.11 -10.05 39.38
C CYS A 117 -29.12 -11.19 38.33
N GLY A 118 -28.06 -11.38 37.54
CA GLY A 118 -28.03 -12.41 36.50
C GLY A 118 -28.96 -12.12 35.32
N ARG A 119 -29.37 -10.86 35.17
CA ARG A 119 -30.12 -10.38 34.00
C ARG A 119 -29.18 -10.03 32.85
N ASP A 120 -29.72 -9.95 31.62
CA ASP A 120 -28.95 -9.56 30.44
C ASP A 120 -28.50 -8.10 30.55
N ALA A 121 -27.20 -7.91 30.74
CA ALA A 121 -26.56 -6.61 30.77
C ALA A 121 -25.75 -6.42 29.46
N THR A 122 -26.27 -5.61 28.53
CA THR A 122 -25.70 -5.45 27.21
C THR A 122 -24.90 -4.13 27.10
N LEU A 123 -23.62 -4.22 26.74
CA LEU A 123 -22.82 -3.08 26.37
C LEU A 123 -22.89 -2.88 24.86
N CYS A 124 -23.13 -1.63 24.42
CA CYS A 124 -23.17 -1.28 23.02
C CYS A 124 -21.97 -0.39 22.68
N TYR A 125 -21.22 -0.72 21.63
CA TYR A 125 -20.24 0.20 21.05
C TYR A 125 -20.60 0.50 19.60
N SER A 126 -20.52 1.76 19.23
CA SER A 126 -20.80 2.28 17.89
C SER A 126 -19.55 2.93 17.33
N TYR A 127 -19.28 2.72 16.06
CA TYR A 127 -18.07 3.24 15.42
C TYR A 127 -18.30 3.63 13.96
N HIS A 128 -17.42 4.50 13.44
CA HIS A 128 -17.50 5.05 12.09
C HIS A 128 -16.87 4.10 11.08
N TYR A 129 -17.65 3.18 10.50
CA TYR A 129 -17.14 2.16 9.57
C TYR A 129 -17.02 2.61 8.10
N ALA A 130 -17.48 3.81 7.73
CA ALA A 130 -17.26 4.35 6.39
C ALA A 130 -15.77 4.62 6.10
N LEU A 131 -14.95 4.77 7.15
CA LEU A 131 -13.50 4.76 7.10
C LEU A 131 -13.02 3.38 7.52
N LEU A 132 -12.96 2.43 6.57
CA LEU A 132 -12.67 1.00 6.84
C LEU A 132 -11.46 0.78 7.74
N ALA A 133 -10.37 1.50 7.48
CA ALA A 133 -9.15 1.42 8.24
C ALA A 133 -9.34 1.80 9.71
N VAL A 134 -9.84 3.01 9.94
CA VAL A 134 -10.08 3.55 11.29
C VAL A 134 -11.17 2.76 12.00
N GLY A 135 -12.25 2.41 11.27
CA GLY A 135 -13.36 1.63 11.84
C GLY A 135 -12.93 0.23 12.29
N GLY A 136 -12.06 -0.43 11.52
CA GLY A 136 -11.49 -1.72 11.88
C GLY A 136 -10.62 -1.66 13.15
N GLU A 137 -9.77 -0.64 13.27
CA GLU A 137 -8.94 -0.40 14.45
C GLU A 137 -9.80 -0.09 15.70
N VAL A 138 -10.83 0.75 15.54
CA VAL A 138 -11.75 1.07 16.64
C VAL A 138 -12.53 -0.15 17.09
N MET A 139 -13.03 -0.97 16.15
CA MET A 139 -13.72 -2.22 16.47
C MET A 139 -12.80 -3.18 17.24
N SER A 140 -11.60 -3.43 16.71
CA SER A 140 -10.60 -4.31 17.34
C SER A 140 -10.21 -3.82 18.74
N GLY A 141 -10.02 -2.49 18.89
CA GLY A 141 -9.72 -1.89 20.18
C GLY A 141 -10.84 -2.07 21.22
N PHE A 142 -12.11 -1.91 20.84
CA PHE A 142 -13.25 -2.19 21.73
C PHE A 142 -13.34 -3.67 22.08
N GLU A 143 -13.18 -4.57 21.11
CA GLU A 143 -13.17 -6.00 21.38
C GLU A 143 -12.10 -6.38 22.38
N GLN A 144 -10.86 -5.91 22.19
CA GLN A 144 -9.75 -6.15 23.09
C GLN A 144 -10.01 -5.60 24.51
N ALA A 145 -10.53 -4.36 24.61
CA ALA A 145 -10.83 -3.71 25.87
C ALA A 145 -11.94 -4.43 26.67
N LEU A 146 -12.89 -5.06 25.97
CA LEU A 146 -14.05 -5.70 26.57
C LEU A 146 -13.83 -7.18 26.92
N ILE A 147 -12.74 -7.82 26.49
CA ILE A 147 -12.42 -9.22 26.88
C ILE A 147 -12.43 -9.41 28.39
N PRO A 148 -11.72 -8.62 29.23
CA PRO A 148 -11.74 -8.80 30.66
C PRO A 148 -13.14 -8.60 31.27
N VAL A 149 -13.91 -7.67 30.72
CA VAL A 149 -15.28 -7.36 31.17
C VAL A 149 -16.22 -8.54 30.93
N ARG A 150 -16.10 -9.20 29.78
CA ARG A 150 -16.88 -10.40 29.41
C ARG A 150 -16.49 -11.61 30.26
N MET A 151 -15.21 -11.73 30.61
CA MET A 151 -14.71 -12.86 31.43
C MET A 151 -14.98 -12.70 32.89
N ALA A 152 -15.11 -11.50 33.45
CA ALA A 152 -15.29 -11.26 34.88
C ALA A 152 -16.46 -12.02 35.49
N PRO A 153 -17.68 -12.06 34.93
CA PRO A 153 -18.81 -12.82 35.53
C PRO A 153 -18.54 -14.32 35.61
N ILE A 154 -17.86 -14.87 34.64
CA ILE A 154 -17.52 -16.31 34.56
C ILE A 154 -16.51 -16.65 35.64
N VAL A 155 -15.51 -15.79 35.82
CA VAL A 155 -14.49 -15.92 36.87
C VAL A 155 -15.15 -15.80 38.25
N ASP A 156 -15.98 -14.77 38.47
CA ASP A 156 -16.68 -14.53 39.72
C ASP A 156 -17.57 -15.74 40.12
N GLN A 157 -18.29 -16.31 39.16
CA GLN A 157 -19.15 -17.48 39.38
C GLN A 157 -18.33 -18.75 39.71
N ALA A 158 -17.22 -18.95 39.01
CA ALA A 158 -16.37 -20.11 39.25
C ALA A 158 -15.66 -20.03 40.62
N VAL A 159 -15.23 -18.84 41.03
CA VAL A 159 -14.70 -18.60 42.40
C VAL A 159 -15.78 -18.86 43.45
N ALA A 160 -17.00 -18.40 43.21
CA ALA A 160 -18.13 -18.65 44.12
C ALA A 160 -18.47 -20.16 44.27
N LEU A 161 -18.16 -20.97 43.27
CA LEU A 161 -18.31 -22.44 43.30
C LEU A 161 -17.11 -23.15 43.94
N GLY A 162 -16.11 -22.40 44.44
CA GLY A 162 -14.94 -22.93 45.13
C GLY A 162 -13.81 -23.39 44.21
N SER A 163 -13.86 -23.03 42.95
CA SER A 163 -12.78 -23.32 42.01
C SER A 163 -11.58 -22.38 42.25
N SER A 164 -10.37 -22.93 42.21
CA SER A 164 -9.15 -22.10 42.28
C SER A 164 -8.94 -21.33 40.98
N GLU A 165 -8.26 -20.19 41.04
CA GLU A 165 -7.92 -19.37 39.82
C GLU A 165 -7.23 -20.21 38.75
N GLY A 166 -6.39 -21.19 39.12
CA GLY A 166 -5.72 -22.09 38.21
C GLY A 166 -6.67 -23.05 37.48
N GLU A 167 -7.69 -23.59 38.22
CA GLU A 167 -8.72 -24.46 37.62
C GLU A 167 -9.66 -23.68 36.71
N ILE A 168 -10.02 -22.45 37.09
CA ILE A 168 -10.83 -21.55 36.26
C ILE A 168 -10.11 -21.25 34.94
N THR A 169 -8.83 -20.95 35.02
CA THR A 169 -7.99 -20.70 33.81
C THR A 169 -7.93 -21.93 32.92
N GLN A 170 -7.80 -23.15 33.51
CA GLN A 170 -7.82 -24.40 32.76
C GLN A 170 -9.18 -24.71 32.14
N PHE A 171 -10.28 -24.34 32.81
CA PHE A 171 -11.65 -24.59 32.32
C PHE A 171 -12.07 -23.59 31.23
N LEU A 172 -11.55 -22.38 31.28
CA LEU A 172 -11.77 -21.35 30.24
C LEU A 172 -10.85 -21.51 28.99
N LEU A 173 -9.70 -22.16 29.20
CA LEU A 173 -8.71 -22.41 28.13
C LEU A 173 -9.16 -23.38 27.00
N PRO A 174 -10.08 -24.38 27.19
CA PRO A 174 -10.41 -25.31 26.11
C PRO A 174 -11.16 -24.69 24.94
N LEU A 175 -11.65 -23.44 25.06
CA LEU A 175 -12.41 -22.73 24.03
C LEU A 175 -11.87 -21.32 23.76
N THR A 176 -10.57 -21.10 23.97
CA THR A 176 -9.94 -19.87 23.47
C THR A 176 -9.76 -19.98 21.97
N ALA A 177 -10.52 -19.22 21.20
CA ALA A 177 -10.16 -18.96 19.83
C ALA A 177 -8.83 -18.21 19.85
N ALA A 178 -7.73 -18.92 19.57
CA ALA A 178 -6.44 -18.28 19.39
C ALA A 178 -6.48 -17.59 18.03
N ASP A 179 -6.73 -16.29 18.02
CA ASP A 179 -6.62 -15.47 16.80
C ASP A 179 -5.14 -15.20 16.54
N HIS A 180 -4.63 -15.83 15.50
CA HIS A 180 -3.29 -15.61 14.99
C HIS A 180 -3.39 -14.88 13.65
N ALA A 181 -3.31 -13.56 13.67
CA ALA A 181 -3.15 -12.78 12.44
C ALA A 181 -1.82 -13.16 11.78
N LEU A 182 -1.89 -13.94 10.70
CA LEU A 182 -0.70 -14.34 9.94
C LEU A 182 -0.13 -13.13 9.20
N TYR A 183 1.20 -13.03 9.16
CA TYR A 183 1.99 -12.08 8.36
C TYR A 183 1.98 -10.61 8.79
N ASN A 184 0.97 -10.14 9.49
CA ASN A 184 0.89 -8.81 10.08
C ASN A 184 0.17 -8.86 11.44
N PRO A 185 0.76 -9.52 12.45
CA PRO A 185 0.10 -9.72 13.75
C PRO A 185 -0.13 -8.42 14.52
N SER A 186 0.64 -7.38 14.22
CA SER A 186 0.50 -6.06 14.83
C SER A 186 -0.52 -5.16 14.13
N LEU A 187 -1.17 -5.64 13.04
CA LEU A 187 -2.07 -4.86 12.18
C LEU A 187 -1.45 -3.53 11.73
N ASP A 188 -0.15 -3.56 11.43
CA ASP A 188 0.62 -2.37 11.09
C ASP A 188 0.30 -1.92 9.67
N TYR A 189 -0.18 -0.69 9.53
CA TYR A 189 -0.51 -0.07 8.25
C TYR A 189 0.72 0.21 7.39
N SER A 190 1.88 0.42 8.00
CA SER A 190 3.12 0.61 7.24
C SER A 190 3.47 -0.65 6.45
N VAL A 191 3.28 -1.82 7.06
CA VAL A 191 3.51 -3.11 6.42
C VAL A 191 2.55 -3.35 5.26
N TYR A 192 1.26 -3.03 5.45
CA TYR A 192 0.22 -3.35 4.47
C TYR A 192 0.17 -2.37 3.30
N LEU A 193 0.28 -1.06 3.56
CA LEU A 193 -0.03 -0.03 2.54
C LEU A 193 1.19 0.73 2.03
N SER A 194 2.24 0.96 2.85
CA SER A 194 3.29 1.92 2.49
C SER A 194 4.03 1.51 1.21
N LEU A 195 4.50 0.28 1.18
CA LEU A 195 5.29 -0.23 0.05
C LEU A 195 4.46 -0.36 -1.24
N PRO A 196 3.23 -0.97 -1.23
CA PRO A 196 2.41 -1.04 -2.43
C PRO A 196 2.01 0.32 -2.98
N ILE A 197 1.57 1.24 -2.12
CA ILE A 197 1.17 2.60 -2.55
C ILE A 197 2.36 3.34 -3.14
N TYR A 198 3.54 3.23 -2.53
CA TYR A 198 4.76 3.81 -3.10
C TYR A 198 4.96 3.34 -4.55
N TYR A 199 4.92 2.04 -4.81
CA TYR A 199 5.15 1.52 -6.16
C TYR A 199 4.04 1.84 -7.15
N ILE A 200 2.79 1.95 -6.71
CA ILE A 200 1.69 2.43 -7.53
C ILE A 200 1.93 3.88 -7.97
N MET A 201 2.37 4.75 -7.07
CA MET A 201 2.67 6.16 -7.40
C MET A 201 3.97 6.28 -8.21
N PHE A 202 4.99 5.51 -7.84
CA PHE A 202 6.27 5.47 -8.55
C PHE A 202 6.10 5.04 -10.01
N GLN A 203 5.24 4.06 -10.29
CA GLN A 203 4.88 3.66 -11.66
C GLN A 203 4.42 4.86 -12.50
N ILE A 204 3.57 5.72 -11.95
CA ILE A 204 3.06 6.89 -12.66
C ILE A 204 4.20 7.84 -13.03
N LEU A 205 5.13 8.06 -12.11
CA LEU A 205 6.31 8.91 -12.36
C LEU A 205 7.21 8.30 -13.45
N VAL A 206 7.50 7.00 -13.37
CA VAL A 206 8.29 6.28 -14.38
C VAL A 206 7.63 6.36 -15.76
N LEU A 207 6.31 6.13 -15.85
CA LEU A 207 5.56 6.27 -17.11
C LEU A 207 5.65 7.69 -17.66
N LEU A 208 5.37 8.68 -16.83
CA LEU A 208 5.31 10.09 -17.23
C LEU A 208 6.67 10.58 -17.71
N VAL A 209 7.74 10.32 -16.99
CA VAL A 209 9.10 10.74 -17.37
C VAL A 209 9.56 10.02 -18.63
N THR A 210 9.32 8.72 -18.75
CA THR A 210 9.69 7.93 -19.92
C THR A 210 8.98 8.44 -21.18
N LEU A 211 7.66 8.64 -21.11
CA LEU A 211 6.85 9.15 -22.20
C LEU A 211 7.23 10.56 -22.60
N TYR A 212 7.49 11.42 -21.62
CA TYR A 212 7.94 12.78 -21.88
C TYR A 212 9.34 12.79 -22.51
N ALA A 213 10.26 11.93 -22.07
CA ALA A 213 11.59 11.80 -22.65
C ALA A 213 11.53 11.37 -24.14
N ILE A 214 10.63 10.46 -24.51
CA ILE A 214 10.44 10.04 -25.90
C ILE A 214 9.73 11.14 -26.69
N GLY A 215 8.62 11.64 -26.20
CA GLY A 215 7.75 12.58 -26.91
C GLY A 215 8.33 13.97 -27.11
N CYS A 216 9.30 14.39 -26.30
CA CYS A 216 9.97 15.69 -26.49
C CYS A 216 10.73 15.78 -27.79
N GLU A 217 11.24 14.68 -28.39
CA GLU A 217 11.93 14.71 -29.67
C GLU A 217 10.98 15.11 -30.81
N ALA A 218 9.76 14.58 -30.79
CA ALA A 218 8.72 14.95 -31.76
C ALA A 218 8.26 16.40 -31.54
N ARG A 219 8.06 16.81 -30.28
CA ARG A 219 7.64 18.18 -29.96
C ARG A 219 8.70 19.24 -30.35
N ASP A 220 9.96 18.94 -30.07
CA ASP A 220 11.08 19.88 -30.32
C ASP A 220 11.58 19.80 -31.79
N GLY A 221 10.97 18.93 -32.64
CA GLY A 221 11.37 18.74 -34.05
C GLY A 221 12.75 18.10 -34.22
N THR A 222 13.25 17.40 -33.20
CA THR A 222 14.61 16.83 -33.18
C THR A 222 14.64 15.33 -33.47
N SER A 223 13.51 14.73 -33.85
CA SER A 223 13.36 13.29 -34.11
C SER A 223 14.35 12.78 -35.16
N ALA A 224 14.49 13.47 -36.29
CA ALA A 224 15.41 13.08 -37.38
C ALA A 224 16.89 13.11 -36.93
N ALA A 225 17.29 14.14 -36.19
CA ALA A 225 18.64 14.24 -35.63
C ALA A 225 18.91 13.17 -34.55
N TRP A 226 17.91 12.87 -33.72
CA TRP A 226 17.98 11.79 -32.74
C TRP A 226 18.14 10.42 -33.40
N LEU A 227 17.33 10.11 -34.42
CA LEU A 227 17.45 8.87 -35.17
C LEU A 227 18.76 8.77 -35.96
N ALA A 228 19.21 9.85 -36.54
CA ALA A 228 20.51 9.92 -37.24
C ALA A 228 21.69 9.64 -36.29
N SER A 229 21.64 10.10 -35.03
CA SER A 229 22.67 9.81 -34.02
C SER A 229 22.79 8.30 -33.70
N ALA A 230 21.74 7.54 -33.96
CA ALA A 230 21.68 6.10 -33.84
C ALA A 230 21.78 5.36 -35.19
N ARG A 231 22.24 6.04 -36.26
CA ARG A 231 22.35 5.50 -37.60
C ARG A 231 21.05 4.95 -38.18
N GLY A 232 19.93 5.57 -37.86
CA GLY A 232 18.62 5.16 -38.31
C GLY A 232 18.03 3.94 -37.57
N ASN A 233 18.69 3.39 -36.56
CA ASN A 233 18.17 2.26 -35.78
C ASN A 233 17.42 2.76 -34.56
N ILE A 234 16.09 2.62 -34.58
CA ILE A 234 15.20 3.05 -33.48
C ILE A 234 15.47 2.33 -32.15
N LEU A 235 15.88 1.05 -32.18
CA LEU A 235 16.22 0.30 -30.97
C LEU A 235 17.45 0.91 -30.28
N VAL A 236 18.49 1.27 -31.06
CA VAL A 236 19.70 1.92 -30.53
C VAL A 236 19.38 3.30 -29.98
N ALA A 237 18.59 4.08 -30.75
CA ALA A 237 18.17 5.40 -30.35
C ALA A 237 17.40 5.39 -29.04
N LEU A 238 16.41 4.46 -28.90
CA LEU A 238 15.55 4.35 -27.73
C LEU A 238 16.31 3.81 -26.52
N SER A 239 17.11 2.74 -26.70
CA SER A 239 17.91 2.18 -25.59
C SER A 239 18.92 3.19 -25.06
N GLY A 240 19.66 3.90 -25.92
CA GLY A 240 20.56 4.96 -25.48
C GLY A 240 19.87 6.14 -24.82
N LYS A 241 18.62 6.42 -25.18
CA LYS A 241 17.82 7.47 -24.58
C LYS A 241 17.24 7.07 -23.22
N LEU A 242 16.72 5.86 -23.10
CA LEU A 242 16.07 5.39 -21.86
C LEU A 242 17.06 4.90 -20.80
N LEU A 243 18.25 4.44 -21.20
CA LEU A 243 19.24 3.87 -20.28
C LEU A 243 19.54 4.73 -19.05
N PRO A 244 19.77 6.06 -19.13
CA PRO A 244 20.04 6.87 -17.94
C PRO A 244 18.84 6.93 -16.99
N TYR A 245 17.62 7.00 -17.51
CA TYR A 245 16.40 6.97 -16.72
C TYR A 245 16.16 5.59 -16.11
N THR A 246 16.44 4.52 -16.84
CA THR A 246 16.33 3.14 -16.34
C THR A 246 17.24 2.93 -15.14
N VAL A 247 18.51 3.30 -15.27
CA VAL A 247 19.49 3.18 -14.18
C VAL A 247 19.07 4.02 -12.97
N LEU A 248 18.64 5.26 -13.22
CA LEU A 248 18.17 6.15 -12.17
C LEU A 248 16.98 5.55 -11.41
N PHE A 249 15.93 5.14 -12.11
CA PHE A 249 14.73 4.56 -11.48
C PHE A 249 15.00 3.24 -10.76
N ILE A 250 15.93 2.41 -11.27
CA ILE A 250 16.35 1.20 -10.56
C ILE A 250 17.05 1.57 -9.25
N ILE A 251 17.95 2.56 -9.27
CA ILE A 251 18.64 3.02 -8.06
C ILE A 251 17.62 3.58 -7.05
N GLU A 252 16.69 4.41 -7.48
CA GLU A 252 15.64 4.98 -6.62
C GLU A 252 14.72 3.90 -6.03
N ALA A 253 14.32 2.92 -6.84
CA ALA A 253 13.48 1.82 -6.38
C ALA A 253 14.22 0.90 -5.37
N LEU A 254 15.51 0.62 -5.61
CA LEU A 254 16.32 -0.16 -4.68
C LEU A 254 16.61 0.64 -3.39
N LEU A 255 16.83 1.96 -3.50
CA LEU A 255 16.93 2.85 -2.34
C LEU A 255 15.64 2.84 -1.52
N ALA A 256 14.49 2.93 -2.19
CA ALA A 256 13.20 2.83 -1.52
C ALA A 256 13.04 1.50 -0.78
N ASN A 257 13.40 0.38 -1.40
CA ASN A 257 13.41 -0.92 -0.73
C ASN A 257 14.28 -0.90 0.52
N ALA A 258 15.50 -0.37 0.43
CA ALA A 258 16.40 -0.26 1.57
C ALA A 258 15.77 0.57 2.71
N VAL A 259 15.12 1.68 2.38
CA VAL A 259 14.44 2.53 3.37
C VAL A 259 13.26 1.79 4.00
N PHE A 260 12.40 1.15 3.21
CA PHE A 260 11.23 0.43 3.73
C PHE A 260 11.62 -0.73 4.64
N PHE A 261 12.64 -1.51 4.28
CA PHE A 261 13.05 -2.66 5.09
C PHE A 261 13.91 -2.29 6.30
N HIS A 262 14.79 -1.28 6.19
CA HIS A 262 15.70 -0.90 7.28
C HIS A 262 15.17 0.20 8.19
N TRP A 263 14.35 1.13 7.66
CA TRP A 263 13.82 2.24 8.45
C TRP A 263 12.41 1.95 8.98
N LEU A 264 11.49 1.48 8.13
CA LEU A 264 10.13 1.12 8.53
C LEU A 264 10.02 -0.31 9.06
N HIS A 265 11.13 -1.07 9.04
CA HIS A 265 11.21 -2.44 9.58
C HIS A 265 10.13 -3.36 9.02
N ILE A 266 9.74 -3.19 7.74
CA ILE A 266 8.77 -4.06 7.11
C ILE A 266 9.34 -5.49 7.09
N PRO A 267 8.62 -6.48 7.61
CA PRO A 267 9.10 -7.86 7.63
C PRO A 267 9.22 -8.40 6.21
N MET A 268 10.30 -9.13 5.94
CA MET A 268 10.51 -9.82 4.68
C MET A 268 10.63 -11.32 4.96
N GLY A 269 9.61 -12.08 4.55
CA GLY A 269 9.62 -13.54 4.68
C GLY A 269 10.48 -14.21 3.61
N GLY A 270 10.56 -13.64 2.42
CA GLY A 270 11.26 -14.21 1.26
C GLY A 270 12.66 -13.66 1.04
N SER A 271 13.24 -13.99 -0.14
CA SER A 271 14.59 -13.58 -0.53
C SER A 271 14.68 -12.13 -0.97
N ALA A 272 15.55 -11.34 -0.34
CA ALA A 272 15.82 -9.95 -0.71
C ALA A 272 16.31 -9.79 -2.17
N TRP A 273 17.10 -10.77 -2.66
CA TRP A 273 17.56 -10.77 -4.04
C TRP A 273 16.43 -10.99 -5.05
N LEU A 274 15.48 -11.85 -4.72
CA LEU A 274 14.32 -12.09 -5.56
C LEU A 274 13.43 -10.84 -5.61
N PHE A 275 13.28 -10.15 -4.48
CA PHE A 275 12.55 -8.88 -4.41
C PHE A 275 13.25 -7.78 -5.21
N ALA A 276 14.58 -7.67 -5.10
CA ALA A 276 15.36 -6.72 -5.92
C ALA A 276 15.22 -7.02 -7.42
N LEU A 277 15.26 -8.30 -7.82
CA LEU A 277 15.01 -8.71 -9.21
C LEU A 277 13.60 -8.31 -9.67
N ALA A 278 12.57 -8.58 -8.87
CA ALA A 278 11.19 -8.18 -9.17
C ALA A 278 11.08 -6.65 -9.35
N THR A 279 11.77 -5.88 -8.51
CA THR A 279 11.84 -4.42 -8.58
C THR A 279 12.47 -3.95 -9.89
N VAL A 280 13.57 -4.54 -10.32
CA VAL A 280 14.21 -4.23 -11.60
C VAL A 280 13.29 -4.56 -12.77
N LEU A 281 12.67 -5.74 -12.75
CA LEU A 281 11.71 -6.15 -13.79
C LEU A 281 10.49 -5.24 -13.84
N PHE A 282 10.02 -4.76 -12.70
CA PHE A 282 8.92 -3.80 -12.63
C PHE A 282 9.25 -2.47 -13.30
N VAL A 283 10.43 -1.92 -13.05
CA VAL A 283 10.90 -0.67 -13.72
C VAL A 283 10.95 -0.88 -15.23
N LEU A 284 11.55 -1.98 -15.69
CA LEU A 284 11.66 -2.31 -17.12
C LEU A 284 10.28 -2.52 -17.76
N ALA A 285 9.38 -3.23 -17.10
CA ALA A 285 8.01 -3.46 -17.57
C ALA A 285 7.22 -2.14 -17.65
N THR A 286 7.39 -1.26 -16.67
CA THR A 286 6.72 0.05 -16.66
C THR A 286 7.23 0.93 -17.81
N GLN A 287 8.53 0.96 -18.05
CA GLN A 287 9.10 1.67 -19.21
C GLN A 287 8.65 1.04 -20.53
N ALA A 288 8.55 -0.28 -20.60
CA ALA A 288 8.01 -0.97 -21.77
C ALA A 288 6.56 -0.56 -22.06
N VAL A 289 5.71 -0.46 -21.03
CA VAL A 289 4.34 0.07 -21.17
C VAL A 289 4.35 1.52 -21.66
N ALA A 290 5.25 2.36 -21.18
CA ALA A 290 5.41 3.71 -21.71
C ALA A 290 5.72 3.72 -23.22
N VAL A 291 6.61 2.85 -23.67
CA VAL A 291 6.94 2.71 -25.10
C VAL A 291 5.73 2.22 -25.89
N ILE A 292 4.97 1.24 -25.38
CA ILE A 292 3.73 0.75 -26.00
C ILE A 292 2.70 1.89 -26.13
N LEU A 293 2.49 2.66 -25.07
CA LEU A 293 1.55 3.78 -25.08
C LEU A 293 1.96 4.85 -26.09
N TYR A 294 3.27 5.16 -26.20
CA TYR A 294 3.76 6.11 -27.20
C TYR A 294 3.57 5.60 -28.63
N ALA A 295 3.75 4.29 -28.85
CA ALA A 295 3.52 3.68 -30.17
C ALA A 295 2.04 3.72 -30.60
N LEU A 296 1.13 3.69 -29.63
CA LEU A 296 -0.32 3.75 -29.87
C LEU A 296 -0.85 5.18 -29.99
N PHE A 297 -0.28 6.10 -29.22
CA PHE A 297 -0.73 7.49 -29.09
C PHE A 297 0.47 8.44 -29.18
N PRO A 298 0.95 8.84 -30.37
CA PRO A 298 2.17 9.62 -30.51
C PRO A 298 2.06 11.11 -30.11
N THR A 299 0.90 11.54 -29.60
CA THR A 299 0.64 12.94 -29.23
C THR A 299 0.81 13.15 -27.74
N LEU A 300 1.75 14.01 -27.32
CA LEU A 300 2.08 14.25 -25.90
C LEU A 300 0.89 14.62 -25.02
N SER A 301 -0.03 15.47 -25.50
CA SER A 301 -1.21 15.87 -24.72
C SER A 301 -2.14 14.70 -24.41
N ILE A 302 -2.35 13.80 -25.38
CA ILE A 302 -3.16 12.59 -25.21
C ILE A 302 -2.48 11.62 -24.24
N ILE A 303 -1.17 11.47 -24.39
CA ILE A 303 -0.38 10.55 -23.56
C ILE A 303 -0.47 10.92 -22.08
N ILE A 304 -0.39 12.18 -21.70
CA ILE A 304 -0.49 12.61 -20.30
C ILE A 304 -1.83 12.20 -19.69
N SER A 305 -2.92 12.36 -20.44
CA SER A 305 -4.25 11.93 -20.01
C SER A 305 -4.34 10.41 -19.88
N VAL A 306 -3.77 9.66 -20.83
CA VAL A 306 -3.74 8.20 -20.80
C VAL A 306 -2.90 7.69 -19.63
N VAL A 307 -1.77 8.31 -19.30
CA VAL A 307 -0.95 7.94 -18.12
C VAL A 307 -1.72 8.10 -16.83
N SER A 308 -2.47 9.19 -16.68
CA SER A 308 -3.31 9.40 -15.49
C SER A 308 -4.38 8.32 -15.37
N MET A 309 -5.00 7.96 -16.49
CA MET A 309 -5.99 6.85 -16.54
C MET A 309 -5.33 5.50 -16.21
N VAL A 310 -4.19 5.18 -16.82
CA VAL A 310 -3.45 3.93 -16.59
C VAL A 310 -2.98 3.87 -15.13
N GLY A 311 -2.54 4.98 -14.57
CA GLY A 311 -2.13 5.06 -13.17
C GLY A 311 -3.27 4.78 -12.19
N SER A 312 -4.43 5.43 -12.38
CA SER A 312 -5.60 5.23 -11.52
C SER A 312 -6.20 3.83 -11.65
N LEU A 313 -6.33 3.32 -12.87
CA LEU A 313 -6.79 1.95 -13.10
C LEU A 313 -5.81 0.92 -12.55
N GLY A 314 -4.51 1.14 -12.73
CA GLY A 314 -3.45 0.29 -12.17
C GLY A 314 -3.53 0.21 -10.65
N ALA A 315 -3.81 1.31 -9.97
CA ALA A 315 -4.01 1.33 -8.52
C ALA A 315 -5.20 0.44 -8.10
N THR A 316 -6.36 0.61 -8.75
CA THR A 316 -7.57 -0.15 -8.45
C THR A 316 -7.41 -1.64 -8.79
N LEU A 317 -6.75 -1.95 -9.91
CA LEU A 317 -6.56 -3.31 -10.43
C LEU A 317 -5.29 -3.99 -9.89
N SER A 318 -4.56 -3.35 -8.98
CA SER A 318 -3.37 -3.92 -8.35
C SER A 318 -3.68 -5.15 -7.47
N GLY A 319 -4.93 -5.29 -7.00
CA GLY A 319 -5.34 -6.31 -6.05
C GLY A 319 -5.03 -5.98 -4.59
N LEU A 320 -4.59 -4.72 -4.32
CA LEU A 320 -4.28 -4.27 -2.97
C LEU A 320 -5.54 -4.03 -2.13
N THR A 321 -6.48 -3.26 -2.69
CA THR A 321 -7.70 -2.84 -1.96
C THR A 321 -8.85 -3.82 -2.09
N PHE A 322 -8.93 -4.54 -3.20
CA PHE A 322 -9.97 -5.52 -3.45
C PHE A 322 -9.38 -6.75 -4.14
N PRO A 323 -9.64 -7.97 -3.62
CA PRO A 323 -9.10 -9.19 -4.19
C PRO A 323 -9.57 -9.39 -5.63
N LEU A 324 -8.65 -9.65 -6.56
CA LEU A 324 -8.98 -9.88 -7.98
C LEU A 324 -9.89 -11.07 -8.20
N SER A 325 -9.77 -12.10 -7.36
CA SER A 325 -10.65 -13.28 -7.41
C SER A 325 -12.12 -12.96 -7.20
N ALA A 326 -12.43 -11.84 -6.54
CA ALA A 326 -13.78 -11.36 -6.30
C ALA A 326 -14.29 -10.39 -7.40
N MET A 327 -13.44 -10.03 -8.37
CA MET A 327 -13.81 -9.20 -9.52
C MET A 327 -14.40 -10.03 -10.66
N SER A 328 -15.14 -9.37 -11.58
CA SER A 328 -15.65 -10.05 -12.77
C SER A 328 -14.52 -10.55 -13.68
N PRO A 329 -14.70 -11.63 -14.46
CA PRO A 329 -13.66 -12.21 -15.32
C PRO A 329 -13.05 -11.20 -16.31
N VAL A 330 -13.85 -10.29 -16.85
CA VAL A 330 -13.39 -9.23 -17.78
C VAL A 330 -12.40 -8.30 -17.07
N VAL A 331 -12.70 -7.92 -15.84
CA VAL A 331 -11.82 -7.04 -15.04
C VAL A 331 -10.54 -7.77 -14.64
N GLN A 332 -10.63 -9.06 -14.31
CA GLN A 332 -9.44 -9.88 -14.02
C GLN A 332 -8.50 -9.91 -15.23
N TRP A 333 -9.02 -10.12 -16.44
CA TRP A 333 -8.22 -10.11 -17.68
C TRP A 333 -7.59 -8.74 -17.94
N THR A 334 -8.34 -7.65 -17.77
CA THR A 334 -7.80 -6.30 -17.97
C THR A 334 -6.70 -5.95 -16.95
N ALA A 335 -6.77 -6.48 -15.74
CA ALA A 335 -5.74 -6.27 -14.72
C ALA A 335 -4.36 -6.77 -15.15
N HIS A 336 -4.29 -7.83 -15.98
CA HIS A 336 -3.02 -8.34 -16.49
C HIS A 336 -2.27 -7.38 -17.41
N LEU A 337 -2.91 -6.33 -17.92
CA LEU A 337 -2.25 -5.30 -18.72
C LEU A 337 -1.40 -4.32 -17.91
N PHE A 338 -1.49 -4.35 -16.58
CA PHE A 338 -0.81 -3.41 -15.70
C PHE A 338 0.39 -4.06 -14.99
N PRO A 339 1.62 -3.56 -15.19
CA PRO A 339 2.82 -4.08 -14.51
C PRO A 339 2.70 -4.09 -13.00
N VAL A 340 2.08 -3.06 -12.42
CA VAL A 340 1.90 -2.93 -10.96
C VAL A 340 1.10 -4.09 -10.38
N ARG A 341 0.14 -4.66 -11.13
CA ARG A 341 -0.62 -5.85 -10.71
C ARG A 341 0.29 -7.04 -10.44
N HIS A 342 1.17 -7.34 -11.38
CA HIS A 342 2.10 -8.46 -11.27
C HIS A 342 3.15 -8.21 -10.21
N PHE A 343 3.64 -6.97 -10.11
CA PHE A 343 4.58 -6.59 -9.07
C PHE A 343 3.97 -6.69 -7.66
N THR A 344 2.74 -6.17 -7.46
CA THR A 344 2.04 -6.25 -6.16
C THR A 344 1.81 -7.71 -5.75
N GLN A 345 1.45 -8.57 -6.68
CA GLN A 345 1.28 -10.01 -6.40
C GLN A 345 2.61 -10.67 -6.01
N ALA A 346 3.69 -10.41 -6.76
CA ALA A 346 5.02 -10.92 -6.43
C ALA A 346 5.47 -10.42 -5.06
N MET A 347 5.27 -9.14 -4.78
CA MET A 347 5.59 -8.51 -3.51
C MET A 347 4.82 -9.15 -2.34
N GLN A 348 3.49 -9.31 -2.45
CA GLN A 348 2.68 -9.96 -1.41
C GLN A 348 3.15 -11.40 -1.16
N CYS A 349 3.49 -12.12 -2.22
CA CYS A 349 4.01 -13.47 -2.11
C CYS A 349 5.36 -13.51 -1.36
N MET A 350 6.27 -12.58 -1.63
CA MET A 350 7.59 -12.52 -1.01
C MET A 350 7.56 -11.97 0.42
N LEU A 351 6.66 -11.03 0.72
CA LEU A 351 6.57 -10.42 2.05
C LEU A 351 5.82 -11.31 3.05
N TYR A 352 4.70 -11.91 2.60
CA TYR A 352 3.75 -12.52 3.54
C TYR A 352 3.74 -14.05 3.53
N THR A 353 4.19 -14.73 2.46
CA THR A 353 3.94 -16.17 2.37
C THR A 353 5.20 -17.02 2.38
N ASP A 354 6.38 -16.46 2.69
CA ASP A 354 7.66 -17.18 2.52
C ASP A 354 7.76 -17.83 1.13
N GLY A 355 6.98 -17.29 0.19
CA GLY A 355 6.85 -17.82 -1.15
C GLY A 355 8.19 -17.76 -1.88
N GLY A 356 8.81 -18.92 -2.01
CA GLY A 356 10.01 -19.06 -2.81
C GLY A 356 9.77 -18.72 -4.28
N LEU A 357 10.79 -18.91 -5.11
CA LEU A 357 10.72 -18.66 -6.55
C LEU A 357 9.52 -19.34 -7.21
N SER A 358 9.15 -20.55 -6.75
CA SER A 358 8.01 -21.32 -7.28
C SER A 358 6.65 -20.62 -7.17
N ALA A 359 6.45 -19.79 -6.16
CA ALA A 359 5.21 -19.04 -5.99
C ALA A 359 5.21 -17.71 -6.76
N CYS A 360 6.38 -17.10 -6.93
CA CYS A 360 6.54 -15.78 -7.55
C CYS A 360 6.77 -15.81 -9.06
N TYR A 361 7.21 -16.96 -9.63
CA TYR A 361 7.63 -17.05 -11.04
C TYR A 361 6.54 -16.61 -12.04
N PRO A 362 5.22 -16.85 -11.85
CA PRO A 362 4.24 -16.41 -12.83
C PRO A 362 4.21 -14.89 -12.97
N SER A 363 4.32 -14.19 -11.84
CA SER A 363 4.34 -12.73 -11.82
C SER A 363 5.64 -12.17 -12.42
N LEU A 364 6.79 -12.80 -12.16
CA LEU A 364 8.08 -12.41 -12.74
C LEU A 364 8.10 -12.62 -14.26
N ILE A 365 7.59 -13.75 -14.76
CA ILE A 365 7.46 -14.00 -16.20
C ILE A 365 6.55 -12.95 -16.84
N SER A 366 5.41 -12.65 -16.21
CA SER A 366 4.49 -11.63 -16.72
C SER A 366 5.17 -10.26 -16.83
N LEU A 367 5.98 -9.86 -15.85
CA LEU A 367 6.76 -8.61 -15.91
C LEU A 367 7.79 -8.66 -17.08
N CYS A 368 8.45 -9.79 -17.29
CA CYS A 368 9.38 -9.95 -18.42
C CYS A 368 8.69 -9.82 -19.77
N LEU A 369 7.44 -10.26 -19.92
CA LEU A 369 6.73 -10.26 -21.19
C LEU A 369 6.40 -8.85 -21.73
N PHE A 370 6.35 -7.82 -20.89
CA PHE A 370 6.10 -6.46 -21.35
C PHE A 370 7.21 -5.94 -22.28
N VAL A 371 8.46 -6.33 -22.05
CA VAL A 371 9.62 -5.86 -22.84
C VAL A 371 9.55 -6.37 -24.29
N PRO A 372 9.43 -7.67 -24.60
CA PRO A 372 9.29 -8.13 -25.98
C PRO A 372 8.05 -7.58 -26.69
N VAL A 373 6.93 -7.39 -25.98
CA VAL A 373 5.73 -6.76 -26.57
C VAL A 373 6.04 -5.32 -27.03
N ALA A 374 6.74 -4.54 -26.18
CA ALA A 374 7.18 -3.20 -26.56
C ALA A 374 8.11 -3.23 -27.80
N LEU A 375 9.05 -4.18 -27.85
CA LEU A 375 9.98 -4.32 -28.99
C LEU A 375 9.28 -4.62 -30.31
N VAL A 376 8.21 -5.43 -30.29
CA VAL A 376 7.40 -5.71 -31.48
C VAL A 376 6.68 -4.47 -31.98
N LEU A 377 6.14 -3.65 -31.07
CA LEU A 377 5.40 -2.44 -31.41
C LEU A 377 6.29 -1.26 -31.80
N LEU A 378 7.60 -1.33 -31.54
CA LEU A 378 8.55 -0.28 -31.94
C LEU A 378 8.52 0.03 -33.44
N LYS A 379 8.20 -0.95 -34.29
CA LYS A 379 8.06 -0.74 -35.74
C LYS A 379 6.95 0.26 -36.12
N ARG A 380 6.02 0.53 -35.19
CA ARG A 380 4.91 1.49 -35.37
C ARG A 380 5.27 2.91 -34.92
N ILE A 381 6.39 3.09 -34.22
CA ILE A 381 6.84 4.43 -33.84
C ILE A 381 7.37 5.10 -35.09
N SER A 382 6.52 5.88 -35.77
CA SER A 382 6.91 6.81 -36.80
C SER A 382 7.63 7.99 -36.14
N VAL A 383 8.91 8.07 -36.36
CA VAL A 383 9.75 9.20 -35.93
C VAL A 383 9.80 10.25 -37.03
#